data_1940913ac057b3e5fad12a024e46cd5a
#
_entry.id   1940913ac057b3e5fad12a024e46cd5a
#
_cell.length_a   1.000
_cell.length_b   1.000
_cell.length_c   1.000
_cell.angle_alpha   90.00
_cell.angle_beta   90.00
_cell.angle_gamma   90.00
#
_symmetry.space_group_name_H-M   'P 1'
#
loop_
_entity.id
_entity.type
_entity.pdbx_description
1 polymer ?
#
loop_
_entity_poly.entity_id
_entity_poly.type
_entity_poly.pdbx_seq_one_letter_code
_entity_poly.pdbx_strand_id
1 'polypeptide(L)'
;QNHYKTFIELLRESVEEGSIPMSMIDDAITRILRVKYDLGLFDDPYGKAERASQVGSDKNRQIARDAVKMSMVLLKNESNVLPLKKDKSITVVGSGANNLGMQNGGWTVEWQGRSTPDFKILDNNNDGKLNLDEVTSHFKSAYDAKYDAGNVEGFFQNLDKDSNGDVNENEFKKFITESPYQPDGTSILKALEEASDKEGLITYDPRAENISKRDVIVAVVGENPYAEGIGDNPTIGLSSFDAAVLERCYESVNKRVVIILSGRPLIIEDHLDTKD
;
A
#
# COMPACT_ATOMS: atom_id res chain seq x y z
N GLN A 1 20.18 17.54 3.42
CA GLN A 1 20.75 16.89 4.63
C GLN A 1 22.25 16.61 4.49
N ASN A 2 22.73 16.24 3.31
CA ASN A 2 24.14 15.86 3.10
C ASN A 2 25.13 17.04 3.08
N HIS A 3 24.65 18.29 3.00
CA HIS A 3 25.47 19.49 2.87
C HIS A 3 25.27 20.47 4.05
N TYR A 4 24.84 19.98 5.22
CA TYR A 4 24.54 20.86 6.36
C TYR A 4 25.79 21.64 6.86
N LYS A 5 27.00 21.06 6.77
CA LYS A 5 28.23 21.74 7.14
C LYS A 5 28.51 22.91 6.22
N THR A 6 28.46 22.67 4.92
CA THR A 6 28.62 23.74 3.91
C THR A 6 27.55 24.83 4.07
N PHE A 7 26.32 24.45 4.39
CA PHE A 7 25.26 25.42 4.69
C PHE A 7 25.62 26.32 5.87
N ILE A 8 26.14 25.75 6.97
CA ILE A 8 26.53 26.52 8.15
C ILE A 8 27.69 27.46 7.84
N GLU A 9 28.69 27.01 7.08
CA GLU A 9 29.86 27.81 6.65
C GLU A 9 29.39 28.99 5.78
N LEU A 10 28.61 28.75 4.73
CA LEU A 10 28.08 29.78 3.83
C LEU A 10 27.19 30.78 4.56
N LEU A 11 26.34 30.29 5.48
CA LEU A 11 25.49 31.19 6.28
C LEU A 11 26.29 32.13 7.17
N ARG A 12 27.36 31.64 7.80
CA ARG A 12 28.25 32.44 8.59
C ARG A 12 28.96 33.51 7.76
N GLU A 13 29.53 33.12 6.61
CA GLU A 13 30.17 34.04 5.67
C GLU A 13 29.16 35.13 5.21
N SER A 14 27.95 34.76 4.86
CA SER A 14 26.91 35.70 4.43
C SER A 14 26.54 36.72 5.51
N VAL A 15 26.59 36.34 6.79
CA VAL A 15 26.35 37.25 7.91
C VAL A 15 27.58 38.16 8.13
N GLU A 16 28.81 37.62 8.05
CA GLU A 16 30.05 38.38 8.18
C GLU A 16 30.22 39.42 7.07
N GLU A 17 29.82 39.08 5.85
CA GLU A 17 29.79 39.99 4.68
C GLU A 17 28.66 41.04 4.73
N GLY A 18 27.68 40.86 5.63
CA GLY A 18 26.52 41.71 5.78
C GLY A 18 25.41 41.50 4.75
N SER A 19 25.49 40.49 3.92
CA SER A 19 24.45 40.11 2.97
C SER A 19 23.20 39.53 3.66
N ILE A 20 23.35 38.91 4.83
CA ILE A 20 22.27 38.47 5.71
C ILE A 20 22.43 39.18 7.06
N PRO A 21 21.46 40.02 7.49
CA PRO A 21 21.53 40.64 8.80
C PRO A 21 21.33 39.63 9.93
N MET A 22 22.09 39.74 10.99
CA MET A 22 22.05 38.85 12.17
C MET A 22 20.63 38.75 12.76
N SER A 23 19.83 39.82 12.67
CA SER A 23 18.44 39.85 13.13
C SER A 23 17.54 38.81 12.45
N MET A 24 17.83 38.42 11.20
CA MET A 24 17.09 37.33 10.52
C MET A 24 17.43 35.97 11.16
N ILE A 25 18.67 35.78 11.52
CA ILE A 25 19.09 34.54 12.20
C ILE A 25 18.48 34.47 13.61
N ASP A 26 18.51 35.58 14.35
CA ASP A 26 17.92 35.65 15.68
C ASP A 26 16.42 35.42 15.68
N ASP A 27 15.67 35.95 14.69
CA ASP A 27 14.24 35.71 14.53
C ASP A 27 13.95 34.22 14.21
N ALA A 28 14.68 33.63 13.27
CA ALA A 28 14.51 32.23 12.92
C ALA A 28 14.78 31.30 14.10
N ILE A 29 15.90 31.53 14.81
CA ILE A 29 16.27 30.74 16.00
C ILE A 29 15.24 30.91 17.11
N THR A 30 14.78 32.15 17.35
CA THR A 30 13.79 32.46 18.39
C THR A 30 12.50 31.69 18.15
N ARG A 31 12.02 31.60 16.92
CA ARG A 31 10.82 30.80 16.57
C ARG A 31 11.02 29.32 16.88
N ILE A 32 12.15 28.75 16.48
CA ILE A 32 12.45 27.34 16.72
C ILE A 32 12.59 27.06 18.22
N LEU A 33 13.33 27.89 18.94
CA LEU A 33 13.56 27.72 20.38
C LEU A 33 12.29 27.89 21.19
N ARG A 34 11.39 28.81 20.78
CA ARG A 34 10.09 28.99 21.42
C ARG A 34 9.26 27.70 21.38
N VAL A 35 9.14 27.07 20.21
CA VAL A 35 8.41 25.80 20.07
C VAL A 35 9.03 24.71 20.94
N LYS A 36 10.36 24.61 20.96
CA LYS A 36 11.07 23.64 21.82
C LYS A 36 10.81 23.89 23.30
N TYR A 37 10.79 25.15 23.72
CA TYR A 37 10.51 25.55 25.09
C TYR A 37 9.05 25.25 25.47
N ASP A 38 8.10 25.63 24.62
CA ASP A 38 6.68 25.40 24.85
C ASP A 38 6.34 23.89 24.93
N LEU A 39 7.11 23.05 24.24
CA LEU A 39 6.99 21.58 24.31
C LEU A 39 7.74 20.98 25.51
N GLY A 40 8.44 21.76 26.32
CA GLY A 40 9.21 21.28 27.48
C GLY A 40 10.45 20.45 27.13
N LEU A 41 10.96 20.58 25.89
CA LEU A 41 12.10 19.73 25.42
C LEU A 41 13.43 20.04 26.13
N PHE A 42 13.55 21.16 26.87
CA PHE A 42 14.73 21.48 27.67
C PHE A 42 14.70 20.80 29.04
N ASP A 43 13.49 20.48 29.55
CA ASP A 43 13.29 19.83 30.83
C ASP A 43 13.13 18.30 30.67
N ASP A 44 12.44 17.86 29.63
CA ASP A 44 12.19 16.44 29.32
C ASP A 44 12.33 16.19 27.79
N PRO A 45 13.58 16.04 27.29
CA PRO A 45 13.86 15.93 25.87
C PRO A 45 13.51 14.55 25.29
N TYR A 46 13.27 13.56 26.13
CA TYR A 46 13.02 12.18 25.72
C TYR A 46 11.56 11.80 25.78
N GLY A 47 11.13 10.98 24.83
CA GLY A 47 9.80 10.40 24.87
C GLY A 47 9.66 9.44 26.08
N LYS A 48 8.44 9.33 26.59
CA LYS A 48 8.12 8.44 27.73
C LYS A 48 7.85 7.03 27.23
N ALA A 49 8.68 6.06 27.62
CA ALA A 49 8.59 4.67 27.21
C ALA A 49 7.22 4.03 27.52
N GLU A 50 6.56 4.48 28.61
CA GLU A 50 5.21 3.99 28.98
C GLU A 50 4.15 4.35 27.94
N ARG A 51 4.36 5.37 27.12
CA ARG A 51 3.45 5.73 26.01
C ARG A 51 3.49 4.75 24.85
N ALA A 52 4.50 3.87 24.79
CA ALA A 52 4.58 2.83 23.75
C ALA A 52 3.34 1.90 23.77
N SER A 53 2.74 1.68 24.94
CA SER A 53 1.50 0.91 25.09
C SER A 53 0.27 1.51 24.38
N GLN A 54 0.33 2.78 24.02
CA GLN A 54 -0.74 3.46 23.29
C GLN A 54 -0.68 3.19 21.77
N VAL A 55 0.49 2.77 21.27
CA VAL A 55 0.64 2.41 19.85
C VAL A 55 -0.21 1.18 19.58
N GLY A 56 -1.10 1.29 18.57
CA GLY A 56 -2.02 0.21 18.21
C GLY A 56 -3.10 -0.10 19.25
N SER A 57 -3.30 0.77 20.28
CA SER A 57 -4.42 0.63 21.21
C SER A 57 -5.76 0.71 20.48
N ASP A 58 -6.82 0.09 21.06
CA ASP A 58 -8.17 0.10 20.47
C ASP A 58 -8.67 1.51 20.16
N LYS A 59 -8.37 2.47 21.04
CA LYS A 59 -8.71 3.88 20.83
C LYS A 59 -8.03 4.45 19.60
N ASN A 60 -6.73 4.22 19.42
CA ASN A 60 -5.98 4.73 18.28
C ASN A 60 -6.36 4.01 16.99
N ARG A 61 -6.63 2.70 17.04
CA ARG A 61 -7.17 1.94 15.90
C ARG A 61 -8.55 2.43 15.49
N GLN A 62 -9.40 2.82 16.45
CA GLN A 62 -10.72 3.40 16.13
C GLN A 62 -10.59 4.76 15.42
N ILE A 63 -9.65 5.62 15.86
CA ILE A 63 -9.35 6.89 15.18
C ILE A 63 -8.90 6.63 13.73
N ALA A 64 -8.04 5.65 13.52
CA ALA A 64 -7.58 5.27 12.18
C ALA A 64 -8.74 4.79 11.29
N ARG A 65 -9.64 3.94 11.83
CA ARG A 65 -10.84 3.49 11.09
C ARG A 65 -11.78 4.65 10.73
N ASP A 66 -11.95 5.60 11.63
CA ASP A 66 -12.81 6.77 11.36
C ASP A 66 -12.17 7.69 10.31
N ALA A 67 -10.84 7.86 10.34
CA ALA A 67 -10.12 8.57 9.29
C ALA A 67 -10.28 7.91 7.91
N VAL A 68 -10.17 6.58 7.83
CA VAL A 68 -10.42 5.82 6.58
C VAL A 68 -11.84 6.05 6.08
N LYS A 69 -12.86 5.94 6.95
CA LYS A 69 -14.26 6.19 6.55
C LYS A 69 -14.46 7.60 5.99
N MET A 70 -13.79 8.60 6.57
CA MET A 70 -13.89 9.99 6.13
C MET A 70 -13.11 10.27 4.83
N SER A 71 -12.13 9.45 4.50
CA SER A 71 -11.29 9.62 3.30
C SER A 71 -11.80 8.89 2.06
N MET A 72 -12.75 7.96 2.22
CA MET A 72 -13.31 7.23 1.07
C MET A 72 -14.17 8.13 0.20
N VAL A 73 -14.01 8.02 -1.12
CA VAL A 73 -14.79 8.76 -2.11
C VAL A 73 -15.64 7.77 -2.91
N LEU A 74 -16.96 7.94 -2.86
CA LEU A 74 -17.89 7.19 -3.69
C LEU A 74 -18.00 7.86 -5.06
N LEU A 75 -17.33 7.29 -6.07
CA LEU A 75 -17.31 7.85 -7.43
C LEU A 75 -18.56 7.47 -8.23
N LYS A 76 -19.04 6.24 -8.08
CA LYS A 76 -20.20 5.71 -8.82
C LYS A 76 -20.94 4.68 -7.96
N ASN A 77 -22.26 4.77 -7.89
CA ASN A 77 -23.13 3.76 -7.27
C ASN A 77 -24.49 3.71 -8.01
N GLU A 78 -24.43 3.38 -9.26
CA GLU A 78 -25.63 3.13 -10.07
C GLU A 78 -26.20 1.75 -9.72
N SER A 79 -27.48 1.56 -9.97
CA SER A 79 -28.17 0.29 -9.67
C SER A 79 -28.17 -0.13 -8.19
N ASN A 80 -27.81 0.76 -7.26
CA ASN A 80 -27.81 0.54 -5.81
C ASN A 80 -27.11 -0.78 -5.40
N VAL A 81 -25.89 -1.03 -5.92
CA VAL A 81 -25.07 -2.17 -5.52
C VAL A 81 -24.57 -2.01 -4.08
N LEU A 82 -24.22 -0.78 -3.69
CA LEU A 82 -23.85 -0.43 -2.34
C LEU A 82 -25.06 0.15 -1.56
N PRO A 83 -25.18 -0.14 -0.25
CA PRO A 83 -24.28 -0.97 0.57
C PRO A 83 -24.44 -2.47 0.29
N LEU A 84 -23.33 -3.20 0.38
CA LEU A 84 -23.33 -4.65 0.29
C LEU A 84 -24.08 -5.28 1.46
N LYS A 85 -24.88 -6.29 1.20
CA LYS A 85 -25.57 -7.07 2.24
C LYS A 85 -24.65 -8.16 2.76
N LYS A 86 -24.64 -8.37 4.08
CA LYS A 86 -23.77 -9.33 4.76
C LYS A 86 -24.06 -10.80 4.45
N ASP A 87 -25.25 -11.10 3.96
CA ASP A 87 -25.72 -12.44 3.58
C ASP A 87 -25.37 -12.84 2.14
N LYS A 88 -24.68 -11.96 1.40
CA LYS A 88 -24.35 -12.18 -0.01
C LYS A 88 -23.04 -12.93 -0.19
N SER A 89 -23.04 -13.81 -1.19
CA SER A 89 -21.80 -14.41 -1.69
C SER A 89 -21.00 -13.36 -2.45
N ILE A 90 -19.72 -13.22 -2.11
CA ILE A 90 -18.81 -12.26 -2.70
C ILE A 90 -17.53 -12.97 -3.15
N THR A 91 -17.08 -12.70 -4.36
CA THR A 91 -15.75 -13.05 -4.82
C THR A 91 -14.88 -11.82 -4.77
N VAL A 92 -13.79 -11.87 -4.00
CA VAL A 92 -12.82 -10.77 -3.85
C VAL A 92 -11.63 -11.04 -4.75
N VAL A 93 -11.29 -10.07 -5.59
CA VAL A 93 -10.23 -10.17 -6.61
C VAL A 93 -9.32 -8.95 -6.60
N GLY A 94 -8.20 -9.01 -7.32
CA GLY A 94 -7.29 -7.89 -7.53
C GLY A 94 -6.11 -7.84 -6.55
N SER A 95 -5.08 -7.11 -6.96
CA SER A 95 -3.80 -7.03 -6.26
C SER A 95 -3.88 -6.41 -4.87
N GLY A 96 -4.83 -5.50 -4.66
CA GLY A 96 -5.03 -4.78 -3.40
C GLY A 96 -5.88 -5.52 -2.36
N ALA A 97 -6.55 -6.62 -2.72
CA ALA A 97 -7.54 -7.29 -1.87
C ALA A 97 -6.97 -7.72 -0.51
N ASN A 98 -5.78 -8.30 -0.52
CA ASN A 98 -5.07 -8.78 0.69
C ASN A 98 -3.68 -8.15 0.81
N ASN A 99 -3.51 -6.90 0.43
CA ASN A 99 -2.24 -6.20 0.39
C ASN A 99 -2.26 -4.96 1.30
N LEU A 100 -1.84 -5.15 2.56
CA LEU A 100 -1.77 -4.06 3.53
C LEU A 100 -0.79 -2.96 3.13
N GLY A 101 0.26 -3.31 2.40
CA GLY A 101 1.23 -2.34 1.90
C GLY A 101 0.60 -1.37 0.91
N MET A 102 -0.21 -1.84 -0.01
CA MET A 102 -0.97 -0.97 -0.91
C MET A 102 -1.98 -0.10 -0.16
N GLN A 103 -2.68 -0.66 0.85
CA GLN A 103 -3.63 0.11 1.66
C GLN A 103 -2.96 1.22 2.48
N ASN A 104 -1.77 0.96 3.03
CA ASN A 104 -1.03 1.92 3.85
C ASN A 104 -0.34 3.00 3.01
N GLY A 105 0.01 2.70 1.77
CA GLY A 105 0.72 3.62 0.90
C GLY A 105 2.17 3.88 1.31
N GLY A 106 2.73 4.97 0.79
CA GLY A 106 4.04 5.49 1.20
C GLY A 106 4.00 6.29 2.50
N TRP A 107 5.14 6.86 2.91
CA TRP A 107 5.30 7.64 4.15
C TRP A 107 4.98 6.84 5.42
N THR A 108 5.22 5.55 5.37
CA THR A 108 5.16 4.64 6.52
C THR A 108 6.55 4.47 7.14
N VAL A 109 6.74 3.49 8.04
CA VAL A 109 8.06 3.18 8.62
C VAL A 109 9.08 2.90 7.52
N GLU A 110 8.70 2.18 6.48
CA GLU A 110 9.45 2.11 5.23
C GLU A 110 8.99 3.26 4.33
N TRP A 111 9.82 4.28 4.20
CA TRP A 111 9.48 5.57 3.59
C TRP A 111 8.73 5.47 2.25
N GLN A 112 9.19 4.63 1.33
CA GLN A 112 8.52 4.43 0.04
C GLN A 112 7.25 3.55 0.15
N GLY A 113 6.99 2.99 1.32
CA GLY A 113 6.00 1.95 1.50
C GLY A 113 6.49 0.59 0.99
N ARG A 114 5.79 -0.45 1.35
CA ARG A 114 6.13 -1.82 0.96
C ARG A 114 4.90 -2.59 0.53
N SER A 115 4.79 -2.85 -0.75
CA SER A 115 3.81 -3.81 -1.26
C SER A 115 4.33 -5.22 -1.06
N THR A 116 3.46 -6.10 -0.58
CA THR A 116 3.75 -7.53 -0.47
C THR A 116 2.69 -8.26 -1.26
N PRO A 117 3.00 -8.73 -2.47
CA PRO A 117 2.04 -9.48 -3.26
C PRO A 117 1.63 -10.75 -2.51
N ASP A 118 0.39 -11.18 -2.70
CA ASP A 118 -0.11 -12.43 -2.14
C ASP A 118 0.53 -13.62 -2.87
N PHE A 119 0.81 -14.72 -2.14
CA PHE A 119 1.37 -15.94 -2.73
C PHE A 119 0.55 -16.44 -3.93
N LYS A 120 -0.80 -16.43 -3.80
CA LYS A 120 -1.71 -16.82 -4.90
C LYS A 120 -1.67 -15.93 -6.13
N ILE A 121 -1.16 -14.71 -6.00
CA ILE A 121 -0.93 -13.83 -7.16
C ILE A 121 0.33 -14.26 -7.90
N LEU A 122 1.34 -14.68 -7.17
CA LEU A 122 2.63 -15.10 -7.72
C LEU A 122 2.56 -16.50 -8.33
N ASP A 123 1.99 -17.45 -7.61
CA ASP A 123 1.77 -18.85 -8.05
C ASP A 123 0.74 -18.89 -9.19
N ASN A 124 1.23 -18.72 -10.41
CA ASN A 124 0.35 -18.57 -11.58
C ASN A 124 -0.09 -19.91 -12.18
N ASN A 125 0.62 -20.99 -11.88
CA ASN A 125 0.30 -22.34 -12.32
C ASN A 125 -0.48 -23.14 -11.26
N ASN A 126 -0.65 -22.58 -10.05
CA ASN A 126 -1.33 -23.16 -8.90
C ASN A 126 -0.73 -24.51 -8.45
N ASP A 127 0.60 -24.67 -8.55
CA ASP A 127 1.29 -25.87 -8.09
C ASP A 127 1.71 -25.83 -6.60
N GLY A 128 1.46 -24.70 -5.92
CA GLY A 128 1.77 -24.48 -4.51
C GLY A 128 3.22 -24.09 -4.26
N LYS A 129 3.94 -23.69 -5.28
CA LYS A 129 5.33 -23.22 -5.23
C LYS A 129 5.50 -21.97 -6.07
N LEU A 130 6.59 -21.23 -5.85
CA LEU A 130 7.01 -20.15 -6.71
C LEU A 130 8.37 -20.48 -7.28
N ASN A 131 8.51 -20.32 -8.57
CA ASN A 131 9.80 -20.31 -9.24
C ASN A 131 10.19 -18.88 -9.66
N LEU A 132 11.42 -18.68 -10.10
CA LEU A 132 11.93 -17.37 -10.51
C LEU A 132 11.14 -16.77 -11.68
N ASP A 133 10.67 -17.58 -12.62
CA ASP A 133 9.93 -17.11 -13.79
C ASP A 133 8.55 -16.56 -13.40
N GLU A 134 7.85 -17.17 -12.44
CA GLU A 134 6.58 -16.71 -11.92
C GLU A 134 6.72 -15.38 -11.20
N VAL A 135 7.70 -15.28 -10.29
CA VAL A 135 8.01 -14.02 -9.59
C VAL A 135 8.39 -12.93 -10.60
N THR A 136 9.24 -13.25 -11.58
CA THR A 136 9.66 -12.34 -12.65
C THR A 136 8.46 -11.85 -13.48
N SER A 137 7.59 -12.76 -13.87
CA SER A 137 6.39 -12.47 -14.67
C SER A 137 5.46 -11.52 -13.92
N HIS A 138 5.23 -11.77 -12.63
CA HIS A 138 4.42 -10.88 -11.79
C HIS A 138 5.04 -9.48 -11.69
N PHE A 139 6.33 -9.38 -11.36
CA PHE A 139 6.98 -8.07 -11.23
C PHE A 139 6.98 -7.28 -12.53
N LYS A 140 7.12 -7.93 -13.69
CA LYS A 140 6.95 -7.29 -14.99
C LYS A 140 5.55 -6.71 -15.17
N SER A 141 4.51 -7.47 -14.84
CA SER A 141 3.12 -7.03 -15.01
C SER A 141 2.66 -6.00 -13.98
N ALA A 142 3.23 -6.02 -12.77
CA ALA A 142 2.84 -5.14 -11.66
C ALA A 142 3.61 -3.81 -11.64
N TYR A 143 4.83 -3.79 -12.18
CA TYR A 143 5.73 -2.62 -12.11
C TYR A 143 6.07 -2.04 -13.48
N ASP A 144 5.71 -2.72 -14.58
CA ASP A 144 5.91 -2.27 -15.97
C ASP A 144 7.30 -1.66 -16.24
N ALA A 145 7.35 -0.37 -16.58
CA ALA A 145 8.59 0.35 -16.92
C ALA A 145 9.59 0.51 -15.74
N LYS A 146 9.17 0.23 -14.51
CA LYS A 146 10.04 0.28 -13.31
C LYS A 146 10.60 -1.08 -12.92
N TYR A 147 10.36 -2.10 -13.74
CA TYR A 147 10.89 -3.44 -13.54
C TYR A 147 12.40 -3.45 -13.62
N ASP A 148 13.06 -4.05 -12.63
CA ASP A 148 14.50 -4.31 -12.58
C ASP A 148 14.75 -5.79 -12.29
N ALA A 149 15.32 -6.50 -13.27
CA ALA A 149 15.60 -7.94 -13.19
C ALA A 149 16.52 -8.31 -12.01
N GLY A 150 17.55 -7.50 -11.74
CA GLY A 150 18.49 -7.76 -10.64
C GLY A 150 17.82 -7.67 -9.27
N ASN A 151 16.87 -6.74 -9.10
CA ASN A 151 16.09 -6.63 -7.88
C ASN A 151 15.17 -7.84 -7.68
N VAL A 152 14.62 -8.40 -8.76
CA VAL A 152 13.74 -9.58 -8.69
C VAL A 152 14.50 -10.84 -8.32
N GLU A 153 15.68 -11.06 -8.93
CA GLU A 153 16.55 -12.17 -8.57
C GLU A 153 16.97 -12.09 -7.09
N GLY A 154 17.39 -10.92 -6.63
CA GLY A 154 17.71 -10.69 -5.22
C GLY A 154 16.52 -10.91 -4.29
N PHE A 155 15.31 -10.52 -4.69
CA PHE A 155 14.10 -10.81 -3.96
C PHE A 155 13.83 -12.31 -3.88
N PHE A 156 13.90 -13.03 -5.01
CA PHE A 156 13.71 -14.49 -5.06
C PHE A 156 14.71 -15.23 -4.18
N GLN A 157 16.01 -14.90 -4.26
CA GLN A 157 17.06 -15.48 -3.42
C GLN A 157 16.82 -15.24 -1.91
N ASN A 158 16.17 -14.14 -1.56
CA ASN A 158 15.78 -13.88 -0.19
C ASN A 158 14.57 -14.70 0.28
N LEU A 159 13.75 -15.16 -0.64
CA LEU A 159 12.62 -16.06 -0.38
C LEU A 159 13.08 -17.52 -0.29
N ASP A 160 13.84 -17.99 -1.29
CA ASP A 160 14.39 -19.36 -1.40
C ASP A 160 15.58 -19.54 -0.43
N LYS A 161 15.27 -19.82 0.81
CA LYS A 161 16.26 -19.92 1.89
C LYS A 161 17.10 -21.18 1.85
N ASP A 162 16.55 -22.27 1.34
CA ASP A 162 17.25 -23.55 1.21
C ASP A 162 17.94 -23.73 -0.13
N SER A 163 17.80 -22.73 -1.04
CA SER A 163 18.42 -22.64 -2.37
C SER A 163 18.08 -23.85 -3.25
N ASN A 164 16.86 -24.37 -3.13
CA ASN A 164 16.38 -25.50 -3.93
C ASN A 164 15.80 -25.09 -5.29
N GLY A 165 15.66 -23.78 -5.54
CA GLY A 165 15.14 -23.20 -6.77
C GLY A 165 13.62 -22.98 -6.79
N ASP A 166 12.92 -23.36 -5.73
CA ASP A 166 11.50 -23.19 -5.52
C ASP A 166 11.24 -22.50 -4.17
N VAL A 167 10.16 -21.74 -4.06
CA VAL A 167 9.71 -21.15 -2.79
C VAL A 167 8.33 -21.70 -2.45
N ASN A 168 8.20 -22.44 -1.37
CA ASN A 168 6.90 -22.90 -0.89
C ASN A 168 6.19 -21.82 -0.05
N GLU A 169 4.89 -22.03 0.21
CA GLU A 169 4.07 -21.07 0.95
C GLU A 169 4.59 -20.78 2.37
N ASN A 170 5.25 -21.75 3.01
CA ASN A 170 5.80 -21.56 4.35
C ASN A 170 7.05 -20.68 4.34
N GLU A 171 7.94 -20.84 3.35
CA GLU A 171 9.10 -19.95 3.17
C GLU A 171 8.65 -18.53 2.85
N PHE A 172 7.65 -18.40 1.97
CA PHE A 172 7.06 -17.10 1.65
C PHE A 172 6.44 -16.44 2.90
N LYS A 173 5.61 -17.15 3.65
CA LYS A 173 5.01 -16.65 4.90
C LYS A 173 6.08 -16.27 5.91
N LYS A 174 7.11 -17.08 6.07
CA LYS A 174 8.22 -16.81 6.99
C LYS A 174 8.94 -15.52 6.62
N PHE A 175 9.28 -15.35 5.34
CA PHE A 175 9.90 -14.12 4.84
C PHE A 175 9.04 -12.89 5.14
N ILE A 176 7.74 -12.99 4.88
CA ILE A 176 6.81 -11.90 5.18
C ILE A 176 6.80 -11.60 6.69
N THR A 177 6.65 -12.61 7.55
CA THR A 177 6.51 -12.42 9.01
C THR A 177 7.81 -12.01 9.72
N GLU A 178 8.96 -12.40 9.21
CA GLU A 178 10.27 -12.04 9.78
C GLU A 178 10.77 -10.66 9.33
N SER A 179 10.10 -10.02 8.38
CA SER A 179 10.47 -8.67 7.97
C SER A 179 10.24 -7.68 9.11
N PRO A 180 11.23 -6.82 9.45
CA PRO A 180 11.08 -5.85 10.52
C PRO A 180 10.05 -4.73 10.20
N TYR A 181 9.61 -4.65 8.97
CA TYR A 181 8.71 -3.59 8.47
C TYR A 181 7.38 -4.22 7.99
N GLN A 182 6.71 -4.93 8.88
CA GLN A 182 5.38 -5.47 8.56
C GLN A 182 4.34 -4.36 8.54
N PRO A 183 3.58 -4.19 7.44
CA PRO A 183 2.38 -3.38 7.50
C PRO A 183 1.38 -4.03 8.46
N ASP A 184 0.87 -3.26 9.41
CA ASP A 184 -0.16 -3.72 10.36
C ASP A 184 -1.53 -3.15 9.96
N GLY A 185 -2.57 -3.93 10.15
CA GLY A 185 -3.92 -3.51 9.84
C GLY A 185 -4.86 -4.68 9.53
N THR A 186 -6.04 -4.32 9.02
CA THR A 186 -7.03 -5.28 8.52
C THR A 186 -7.11 -5.13 7.01
N SER A 187 -6.81 -6.18 6.26
CA SER A 187 -6.96 -6.15 4.80
C SER A 187 -8.43 -6.04 4.39
N ILE A 188 -8.70 -5.58 3.17
CA ILE A 188 -10.07 -5.49 2.65
C ILE A 188 -10.71 -6.88 2.61
N LEU A 189 -9.96 -7.90 2.17
CA LEU A 189 -10.41 -9.29 2.20
C LEU A 189 -10.85 -9.69 3.62
N LYS A 190 -9.97 -9.52 4.60
CA LYS A 190 -10.24 -9.88 5.98
C LYS A 190 -11.42 -9.11 6.57
N ALA A 191 -11.55 -7.83 6.25
CA ALA A 191 -12.67 -7.01 6.70
C ALA A 191 -14.02 -7.50 6.13
N LEU A 192 -14.05 -7.95 4.88
CA LEU A 192 -15.23 -8.55 4.27
C LEU A 192 -15.59 -9.90 4.90
N GLU A 193 -14.58 -10.75 5.18
CA GLU A 193 -14.77 -12.02 5.89
C GLU A 193 -15.36 -11.80 7.30
N GLU A 194 -14.79 -10.86 8.07
CA GLU A 194 -15.26 -10.51 9.42
C GLU A 194 -16.67 -9.86 9.42
N ALA A 195 -17.02 -9.17 8.35
CA ALA A 195 -18.33 -8.50 8.24
C ALA A 195 -19.44 -9.41 7.74
N SER A 196 -19.12 -10.57 7.16
CA SER A 196 -20.11 -11.49 6.59
C SER A 196 -20.88 -12.25 7.69
N ASP A 197 -22.14 -12.55 7.43
CA ASP A 197 -23.02 -13.23 8.40
C ASP A 197 -22.69 -14.73 8.56
N LYS A 198 -21.98 -15.32 7.59
CA LYS A 198 -21.64 -16.74 7.57
C LYS A 198 -20.27 -16.98 6.96
N GLU A 199 -19.57 -17.97 7.48
CA GLU A 199 -18.35 -18.51 6.89
C GLU A 199 -18.62 -19.05 5.47
N GLY A 200 -17.65 -18.88 4.57
CA GLY A 200 -17.69 -19.37 3.19
C GLY A 200 -18.50 -18.48 2.21
N LEU A 201 -19.08 -17.36 2.67
CA LEU A 201 -19.69 -16.39 1.76
C LEU A 201 -18.65 -15.59 0.97
N ILE A 202 -17.47 -15.40 1.53
CA ILE A 202 -16.37 -14.70 0.89
C ILE A 202 -15.42 -15.71 0.25
N THR A 203 -15.18 -15.54 -1.05
CA THR A 203 -14.20 -16.33 -1.80
C THR A 203 -13.10 -15.40 -2.29
N TYR A 204 -11.85 -15.82 -2.16
CA TYR A 204 -10.69 -15.07 -2.62
C TYR A 204 -10.08 -15.71 -3.86
N ASP A 205 -10.14 -14.99 -4.96
CA ASP A 205 -9.56 -15.35 -6.26
C ASP A 205 -8.85 -14.13 -6.85
N PRO A 206 -7.62 -13.81 -6.39
CA PRO A 206 -6.96 -12.54 -6.72
C PRO A 206 -6.74 -12.34 -8.22
N ARG A 207 -6.64 -13.40 -8.99
CA ARG A 207 -6.41 -13.38 -10.44
C ARG A 207 -7.71 -13.34 -11.26
N ALA A 208 -8.84 -13.50 -10.62
CA ALA A 208 -10.15 -13.55 -11.28
C ALA A 208 -10.26 -14.66 -12.34
N GLU A 209 -9.61 -15.80 -12.12
CA GLU A 209 -9.58 -16.94 -13.08
C GLU A 209 -10.71 -17.94 -12.86
N ASN A 210 -11.23 -18.02 -11.63
CA ASN A 210 -12.25 -18.97 -11.24
C ASN A 210 -13.52 -18.29 -10.73
N ILE A 211 -13.92 -17.20 -11.38
CA ILE A 211 -15.12 -16.46 -11.00
C ILE A 211 -16.35 -17.35 -11.24
N SER A 212 -16.94 -17.84 -10.15
CA SER A 212 -18.23 -18.52 -10.23
C SER A 212 -19.38 -17.51 -10.32
N LYS A 213 -20.58 -17.96 -10.70
CA LYS A 213 -21.79 -17.12 -10.64
C LYS A 213 -22.07 -16.77 -9.18
N ARG A 214 -21.54 -15.64 -8.73
CA ARG A 214 -21.73 -15.07 -7.40
C ARG A 214 -22.64 -13.86 -7.49
N ASP A 215 -23.16 -13.45 -6.34
CA ASP A 215 -24.06 -12.29 -6.29
C ASP A 215 -23.30 -10.98 -6.60
N VAL A 216 -22.06 -10.85 -6.12
CA VAL A 216 -21.21 -9.67 -6.30
C VAL A 216 -19.72 -10.03 -6.43
N ILE A 217 -19.00 -9.31 -7.29
CA ILE A 217 -17.53 -9.27 -7.27
C ILE A 217 -17.08 -7.99 -6.56
N VAL A 218 -16.06 -8.08 -5.72
CA VAL A 218 -15.32 -6.93 -5.19
C VAL A 218 -13.91 -6.99 -5.75
N ALA A 219 -13.62 -6.12 -6.71
CA ALA A 219 -12.29 -5.97 -7.30
C ALA A 219 -11.53 -4.86 -6.57
N VAL A 220 -10.36 -5.18 -6.02
CA VAL A 220 -9.49 -4.22 -5.34
C VAL A 220 -8.21 -4.07 -6.14
N VAL A 221 -8.07 -2.94 -6.79
CA VAL A 221 -7.00 -2.62 -7.75
C VAL A 221 -6.34 -1.29 -7.38
N GLY A 222 -5.18 -0.99 -7.93
CA GLY A 222 -4.56 0.29 -7.68
C GLY A 222 -3.07 0.36 -7.97
N GLU A 223 -2.38 1.23 -7.27
CA GLU A 223 -0.95 1.44 -7.40
C GLU A 223 -0.18 0.79 -6.23
N ASN A 224 1.02 0.31 -6.52
CA ASN A 224 1.98 0.00 -5.47
C ASN A 224 2.33 1.26 -4.67
N PRO A 225 2.67 1.13 -3.38
CA PRO A 225 2.98 2.29 -2.56
C PRO A 225 4.21 3.03 -3.07
N TYR A 226 4.21 4.34 -2.88
CA TYR A 226 5.32 5.23 -3.19
C TYR A 226 5.29 6.46 -2.28
N ALA A 227 6.41 7.17 -2.16
CA ALA A 227 6.50 8.47 -1.52
C ALA A 227 6.96 9.53 -2.53
N GLU A 228 8.26 9.83 -2.61
CA GLU A 228 8.83 10.84 -3.50
C GLU A 228 9.63 10.19 -4.63
N GLY A 229 9.74 10.84 -5.77
CA GLY A 229 10.61 10.44 -6.88
C GLY A 229 10.23 9.09 -7.51
N ILE A 230 10.28 8.00 -6.75
CA ILE A 230 9.87 6.67 -7.22
C ILE A 230 8.41 6.65 -7.67
N GLY A 231 7.57 7.51 -7.07
CA GLY A 231 6.19 7.71 -7.48
C GLY A 231 6.00 8.41 -8.83
N ASP A 232 7.04 9.08 -9.36
CA ASP A 232 6.94 9.79 -10.62
C ASP A 232 6.67 8.81 -11.76
N ASN A 233 5.54 9.00 -12.44
CA ASN A 233 5.10 8.15 -13.53
C ASN A 233 4.37 8.99 -14.59
N PRO A 234 4.83 8.98 -15.83
CA PRO A 234 4.17 9.70 -16.93
C PRO A 234 2.85 9.04 -17.35
N THR A 235 2.65 7.76 -17.03
CA THR A 235 1.45 6.99 -17.36
C THR A 235 0.80 6.50 -16.07
N ILE A 236 -0.16 7.27 -15.55
CA ILE A 236 -0.84 7.03 -14.27
C ILE A 236 -2.06 6.11 -14.42
N GLY A 237 -1.87 4.97 -15.08
CA GLY A 237 -2.90 3.94 -15.26
C GLY A 237 -2.77 2.78 -14.26
N LEU A 238 -3.67 1.82 -14.38
CA LEU A 238 -3.55 0.54 -13.68
C LEU A 238 -2.40 -0.30 -14.25
N SER A 239 -1.84 -1.19 -13.43
CA SER A 239 -0.92 -2.22 -13.92
C SER A 239 -1.61 -3.14 -14.92
N SER A 240 -0.83 -3.78 -15.81
CA SER A 240 -1.39 -4.75 -16.76
C SER A 240 -2.05 -5.94 -16.05
N PHE A 241 -1.58 -6.31 -14.86
CA PHE A 241 -2.21 -7.32 -14.02
C PHE A 241 -3.63 -6.91 -13.58
N ASP A 242 -3.77 -5.73 -12.96
CA ASP A 242 -5.06 -5.26 -12.46
C ASP A 242 -6.05 -4.93 -13.59
N ALA A 243 -5.54 -4.42 -14.72
CA ALA A 243 -6.34 -4.23 -15.94
C ALA A 243 -6.95 -5.56 -16.42
N ALA A 244 -6.14 -6.62 -16.53
CA ALA A 244 -6.62 -7.94 -16.92
C ALA A 244 -7.61 -8.55 -15.90
N VAL A 245 -7.44 -8.30 -14.61
CA VAL A 245 -8.40 -8.70 -13.58
C VAL A 245 -9.75 -8.02 -13.79
N LEU A 246 -9.76 -6.72 -14.06
CA LEU A 246 -11.00 -5.98 -14.32
C LEU A 246 -11.71 -6.48 -15.59
N GLU A 247 -10.98 -6.73 -16.68
CA GLU A 247 -11.54 -7.29 -17.91
C GLU A 247 -12.29 -8.60 -17.63
N ARG A 248 -11.66 -9.55 -16.91
CA ARG A 248 -12.32 -10.81 -16.52
C ARG A 248 -13.56 -10.59 -15.65
N CYS A 249 -13.53 -9.59 -14.76
CA CYS A 249 -14.71 -9.23 -13.96
C CYS A 249 -15.86 -8.72 -14.82
N TYR A 250 -15.58 -7.94 -15.86
CA TYR A 250 -16.60 -7.41 -16.75
C TYR A 250 -17.25 -8.48 -17.62
N GLU A 251 -16.52 -9.52 -17.94
CA GLU A 251 -17.03 -10.64 -18.74
C GLU A 251 -17.93 -11.61 -17.94
N SER A 252 -17.84 -11.63 -16.62
CA SER A 252 -18.34 -12.73 -15.80
C SER A 252 -19.67 -12.49 -15.09
N VAL A 253 -19.94 -11.29 -14.54
CA VAL A 253 -21.14 -11.00 -13.75
C VAL A 253 -21.64 -9.56 -13.89
N ASN A 254 -22.92 -9.36 -13.54
CA ASN A 254 -23.58 -8.06 -13.66
C ASN A 254 -23.37 -7.12 -12.47
N LYS A 255 -23.03 -7.66 -11.28
CA LYS A 255 -22.86 -6.85 -10.05
C LYS A 255 -21.42 -6.87 -9.61
N ARG A 256 -20.81 -5.69 -9.59
CA ARG A 256 -19.43 -5.51 -9.16
C ARG A 256 -19.23 -4.21 -8.40
N VAL A 257 -18.27 -4.23 -7.50
CA VAL A 257 -17.73 -3.08 -6.80
C VAL A 257 -16.26 -3.02 -7.12
N VAL A 258 -15.77 -1.90 -7.59
CA VAL A 258 -14.35 -1.66 -7.83
C VAL A 258 -13.85 -0.70 -6.75
N ILE A 259 -12.83 -1.12 -6.01
CA ILE A 259 -12.12 -0.32 -5.02
C ILE A 259 -10.75 0.02 -5.60
N ILE A 260 -10.45 1.31 -5.68
CA ILE A 260 -9.20 1.81 -6.22
C ILE A 260 -8.34 2.32 -5.06
N LEU A 261 -7.16 1.72 -4.88
CA LEU A 261 -6.15 2.14 -3.92
C LEU A 261 -5.10 2.98 -4.64
N SER A 262 -5.08 4.29 -4.40
CA SER A 262 -4.11 5.18 -5.02
C SER A 262 -3.90 6.44 -4.18
N GLY A 263 -2.69 6.99 -4.23
CA GLY A 263 -2.35 8.30 -3.65
C GLY A 263 -2.69 9.49 -4.56
N ARG A 264 -3.21 9.22 -5.77
CA ARG A 264 -3.56 10.22 -6.80
C ARG A 264 -4.69 9.72 -7.70
N PRO A 265 -5.34 10.59 -8.50
CA PRO A 265 -6.24 10.15 -9.56
C PRO A 265 -5.51 9.29 -10.60
N LEU A 266 -6.12 8.15 -10.98
CA LEU A 266 -5.63 7.28 -12.02
C LEU A 266 -6.43 7.45 -13.31
N ILE A 267 -5.79 7.22 -14.47
CA ILE A 267 -6.46 7.09 -15.76
C ILE A 267 -7.05 5.69 -15.82
N ILE A 268 -8.36 5.60 -15.71
CA ILE A 268 -9.12 4.34 -15.64
C ILE A 268 -10.26 4.27 -16.64
N GLU A 269 -10.38 5.23 -17.54
CA GLU A 269 -11.51 5.35 -18.48
C GLU A 269 -11.71 4.10 -19.32
N ASP A 270 -10.61 3.49 -19.77
CA ASP A 270 -10.66 2.24 -20.57
C ASP A 270 -11.16 1.02 -19.77
N HIS A 271 -11.18 1.14 -18.44
CA HIS A 271 -11.60 0.09 -17.52
C HIS A 271 -12.94 0.39 -16.84
N LEU A 272 -13.59 1.49 -17.21
CA LEU A 272 -14.95 1.78 -16.76
C LEU A 272 -15.92 1.06 -17.68
N ASP A 273 -16.84 0.32 -17.08
CA ASP A 273 -17.95 -0.26 -17.86
C ASP A 273 -18.86 0.87 -18.33
N THR A 274 -18.74 1.21 -19.60
CA THR A 274 -19.60 2.22 -20.27
C THR A 274 -20.84 1.61 -20.92
N LYS A 275 -21.04 0.30 -20.77
CA LYS A 275 -22.25 -0.35 -21.24
C LYS A 275 -23.33 -0.19 -20.17
N ASP A 276 -24.30 0.65 -20.46
CA ASP A 276 -25.55 0.84 -19.72
C ASP A 276 -26.37 -0.46 -19.58
#